data_53904a38203f224447439c45b1a45926
#
_entry.id   53904a38203f224447439c45b1a45926
#
_cell.length_a   1.000
_cell.length_b   1.000
_cell.length_c   1.000
_cell.angle_alpha   90.00
_cell.angle_beta   90.00
_cell.angle_gamma   90.00
#
_symmetry.space_group_name_H-M   'P 1'
#
loop_
_entity.id
_entity.type
_entity.pdbx_description
1 polymer ?
#
loop_
_entity_poly.entity_id
_entity_poly.type
_entity_poly.pdbx_seq_one_letter_code
_entity_poly.pdbx_strand_id
1 'polypeptide(L)'
;AEDVFGKILSSHFARFDGYSNNQLLFGAALQELSMFLNDNDCENINVVYAIARYLFEKKAAGKKYKFAPPHIFETEPDYPLNLKGLMIRLARSNGGILHEVDAKHYLQKTMLTYGSIGQLLQVGNDKMFLMYDRDRYLLSEVIGIDDAWCRQMHDRVDDLFRKADVAYVIPRDISEAWLTTLPVLPLGLAWTHLLLQEILDKYPAIGFKSIS
;
A
#
# COMPACT_ATOMS: atom_id res chain seq x y z
N ALA A 1 33.29 2.10 9.22
CA ALA A 1 32.14 1.48 8.53
C ALA A 1 30.79 1.88 9.18
N GLU A 2 30.63 1.74 10.51
CA GLU A 2 29.38 2.04 11.23
C GLU A 2 28.86 3.47 10.96
N ASP A 3 29.72 4.48 11.10
CA ASP A 3 29.36 5.88 10.85
C ASP A 3 28.93 6.13 9.40
N VAL A 4 29.56 5.45 8.44
CA VAL A 4 29.22 5.59 7.02
C VAL A 4 27.87 4.93 6.72
N PHE A 5 27.63 3.72 7.19
CA PHE A 5 26.31 3.09 7.07
C PHE A 5 25.21 3.92 7.73
N GLY A 6 25.49 4.54 8.89
CA GLY A 6 24.56 5.43 9.58
C GLY A 6 24.22 6.66 8.75
N LYS A 7 25.21 7.29 8.09
CA LYS A 7 24.99 8.43 7.18
C LYS A 7 24.19 8.03 5.95
N ILE A 8 24.52 6.89 5.31
CA ILE A 8 23.79 6.36 4.16
C ILE A 8 22.31 6.16 4.52
N LEU A 9 22.04 5.43 5.60
CA LEU A 9 20.65 5.16 6.02
C LEU A 9 19.91 6.44 6.39
N SER A 10 20.53 7.36 7.12
CA SER A 10 19.93 8.66 7.46
C SER A 10 19.60 9.48 6.21
N SER A 11 20.46 9.47 5.20
CA SER A 11 20.20 10.12 3.91
C SER A 11 19.02 9.48 3.16
N HIS A 12 18.96 8.15 3.15
CA HIS A 12 17.83 7.43 2.54
C HIS A 12 16.51 7.72 3.27
N PHE A 13 16.53 7.70 4.60
CA PHE A 13 15.32 7.98 5.40
C PHE A 13 14.82 9.40 5.18
N ALA A 14 15.71 10.39 5.10
CA ALA A 14 15.33 11.76 4.77
C ALA A 14 14.72 11.87 3.36
N ARG A 15 15.26 11.11 2.39
CA ARG A 15 14.82 11.14 0.99
C ARG A 15 13.53 10.34 0.73
N PHE A 16 13.35 9.23 1.43
CA PHE A 16 12.26 8.27 1.22
C PHE A 16 11.36 8.15 2.46
N ASP A 17 11.32 9.21 3.25
CA ASP A 17 10.42 9.36 4.40
C ASP A 17 10.51 8.17 5.38
N GLY A 18 11.70 7.91 5.94
CA GLY A 18 11.95 6.84 6.90
C GLY A 18 12.09 5.44 6.28
N TYR A 19 12.30 5.33 4.96
CA TYR A 19 12.44 4.06 4.27
C TYR A 19 13.76 3.91 3.53
N SER A 20 14.28 2.68 3.52
CA SER A 20 15.36 2.21 2.64
C SER A 20 15.15 0.73 2.29
N ASN A 21 16.01 0.17 1.46
CA ASN A 21 16.06 -1.25 1.17
C ASN A 21 17.46 -1.71 0.82
N ASN A 22 17.63 -3.02 0.61
CA ASN A 22 18.91 -3.62 0.32
C ASN A 22 19.55 -3.10 -0.98
N GLN A 23 18.77 -2.79 -2.02
CA GLN A 23 19.27 -2.27 -3.31
C GLN A 23 19.85 -0.85 -3.14
N LEU A 24 19.08 0.03 -2.51
CA LEU A 24 19.53 1.40 -2.22
C LEU A 24 20.77 1.40 -1.33
N LEU A 25 20.74 0.58 -0.26
CA LEU A 25 21.86 0.47 0.66
C LEU A 25 23.11 -0.05 -0.02
N PHE A 26 22.99 -1.11 -0.83
CA PHE A 26 24.11 -1.70 -1.54
C PHE A 26 24.75 -0.73 -2.56
N GLY A 27 23.90 -0.06 -3.36
CA GLY A 27 24.38 0.94 -4.32
C GLY A 27 25.16 2.08 -3.66
N ALA A 28 24.69 2.61 -2.54
CA ALA A 28 25.38 3.65 -1.79
C ALA A 28 26.67 3.12 -1.10
N ALA A 29 26.62 1.91 -0.55
CA ALA A 29 27.77 1.28 0.09
C ALA A 29 28.90 1.02 -0.90
N LEU A 30 28.61 0.60 -2.12
CA LEU A 30 29.61 0.45 -3.19
C LEU A 30 30.30 1.77 -3.54
N GLN A 31 29.60 2.91 -3.44
CA GLN A 31 30.18 4.23 -3.70
C GLN A 31 31.04 4.72 -2.54
N GLU A 32 30.58 4.56 -1.30
CA GLU A 32 31.20 5.17 -0.14
C GLU A 32 32.16 4.25 0.65
N LEU A 33 32.02 2.92 0.47
CA LEU A 33 32.79 1.90 1.21
C LEU A 33 33.49 0.90 0.28
N SER A 34 33.70 1.22 -0.99
CA SER A 34 34.27 0.28 -1.98
C SER A 34 35.52 -0.41 -1.52
N MET A 35 36.52 0.32 -1.00
CA MET A 35 37.76 -0.26 -0.50
C MET A 35 37.49 -1.23 0.68
N PHE A 36 36.66 -0.83 1.63
CA PHE A 36 36.32 -1.68 2.78
C PHE A 36 35.62 -2.97 2.33
N LEU A 37 34.67 -2.87 1.40
CA LEU A 37 33.92 -4.01 0.89
C LEU A 37 34.81 -4.97 0.11
N ASN A 38 35.69 -4.44 -0.74
CA ASN A 38 36.67 -5.23 -1.52
C ASN A 38 37.69 -5.93 -0.62
N ASP A 39 38.31 -5.19 0.31
CA ASP A 39 39.31 -5.73 1.22
C ASP A 39 38.80 -6.85 2.15
N ASN A 40 37.48 -6.94 2.32
CA ASN A 40 36.80 -7.93 3.17
C ASN A 40 35.93 -8.93 2.40
N ASP A 41 36.02 -8.99 1.07
CA ASP A 41 35.20 -9.85 0.20
C ASP A 41 33.68 -9.70 0.46
N CYS A 42 33.22 -8.47 0.75
CA CYS A 42 31.86 -8.15 1.15
C CYS A 42 31.04 -7.51 0.03
N GLU A 43 31.44 -7.57 -1.23
CA GLU A 43 30.76 -7.00 -2.38
C GLU A 43 29.51 -7.83 -2.78
N ASN A 44 28.64 -8.07 -1.84
CA ASN A 44 27.39 -8.79 -2.03
C ASN A 44 26.26 -8.08 -1.31
N ILE A 45 25.13 -7.89 -1.99
CA ILE A 45 23.96 -7.17 -1.49
C ILE A 45 23.42 -7.74 -0.16
N ASN A 46 23.40 -9.06 -0.02
CA ASN A 46 22.92 -9.71 1.19
C ASN A 46 23.92 -9.57 2.35
N VAL A 47 25.21 -9.57 2.06
CA VAL A 47 26.25 -9.35 3.07
C VAL A 47 26.23 -7.92 3.58
N VAL A 48 26.15 -6.93 2.69
CA VAL A 48 26.00 -5.51 3.05
C VAL A 48 24.77 -5.27 3.90
N TYR A 49 23.63 -5.86 3.52
CA TYR A 49 22.39 -5.81 4.30
C TYR A 49 22.57 -6.45 5.69
N ALA A 50 23.21 -7.62 5.76
CA ALA A 50 23.45 -8.32 7.03
C ALA A 50 24.38 -7.54 7.97
N ILE A 51 25.43 -6.89 7.43
CA ILE A 51 26.31 -6.00 8.20
C ILE A 51 25.53 -4.83 8.78
N ALA A 52 24.75 -4.12 7.96
CA ALA A 52 23.94 -3.01 8.42
C ALA A 52 22.93 -3.45 9.49
N ARG A 53 22.26 -4.58 9.27
CA ARG A 53 21.33 -5.16 10.24
C ARG A 53 22.01 -5.47 11.57
N TYR A 54 23.21 -6.08 11.53
CA TYR A 54 23.97 -6.37 12.74
C TYR A 54 24.32 -5.09 13.51
N LEU A 55 24.77 -4.06 12.80
CA LEU A 55 25.15 -2.79 13.41
C LEU A 55 23.99 -2.05 14.05
N PHE A 56 22.83 -1.99 13.40
CA PHE A 56 21.72 -1.12 13.81
C PHE A 56 20.50 -1.84 14.39
N GLU A 57 20.41 -3.14 14.34
CA GLU A 57 19.36 -3.90 15.01
C GLU A 57 19.89 -4.63 16.25
N LYS A 58 21.09 -5.22 16.18
CA LYS A 58 21.59 -6.11 17.23
C LYS A 58 22.64 -5.47 18.14
N LYS A 59 23.59 -4.75 17.56
CA LYS A 59 24.71 -4.17 18.31
C LYS A 59 24.40 -2.78 18.88
N ALA A 60 23.45 -2.07 18.28
CA ALA A 60 23.27 -0.65 18.53
C ALA A 60 22.91 -0.33 20.00
N ALA A 61 23.78 0.42 20.64
CA ALA A 61 23.49 1.12 21.90
C ALA A 61 22.67 2.43 21.67
N GLY A 62 22.49 2.83 20.39
CA GLY A 62 21.85 4.07 19.94
C GLY A 62 20.61 3.85 19.07
N LYS A 63 20.53 4.56 17.92
CA LYS A 63 19.40 4.43 17.00
C LYS A 63 19.23 2.99 16.52
N LYS A 64 18.07 2.42 16.75
CA LYS A 64 17.68 1.11 16.24
C LYS A 64 16.78 1.30 15.04
N TYR A 65 17.15 0.67 13.93
CA TYR A 65 16.33 0.59 12.74
C TYR A 65 15.62 -0.76 12.67
N LYS A 66 14.53 -0.81 11.93
CA LYS A 66 13.78 -2.05 11.73
C LYS A 66 14.15 -2.68 10.39
N PHE A 67 14.61 -3.92 10.43
CA PHE A 67 15.01 -4.71 9.26
C PHE A 67 14.02 -5.83 8.97
N ALA A 68 13.40 -5.78 7.80
CA ALA A 68 12.50 -6.81 7.27
C ALA A 68 12.87 -7.06 5.79
N PRO A 69 13.75 -8.04 5.49
CA PRO A 69 14.33 -8.19 4.15
C PRO A 69 13.29 -8.19 3.02
N PRO A 70 13.49 -7.43 1.96
CA PRO A 70 14.62 -6.54 1.66
C PRO A 70 14.52 -5.13 2.26
N HIS A 71 13.50 -4.84 3.06
CA HIS A 71 13.12 -3.51 3.55
C HIS A 71 13.88 -3.11 4.82
N ILE A 72 14.09 -1.80 4.99
CA ILE A 72 14.69 -1.16 6.16
C ILE A 72 13.84 0.07 6.50
N PHE A 73 13.43 0.21 7.76
CA PHE A 73 12.61 1.31 8.24
C PHE A 73 13.33 2.05 9.36
N GLU A 74 13.20 3.37 9.41
CA GLU A 74 13.78 4.20 10.46
C GLU A 74 13.16 3.88 11.83
N THR A 75 11.85 3.65 11.82
CA THR A 75 11.06 3.24 13.00
C THR A 75 10.16 2.07 12.65
N GLU A 76 9.60 1.38 13.64
CA GLU A 76 8.60 0.35 13.41
C GLU A 76 7.29 1.00 12.95
N PRO A 77 6.84 0.75 11.71
CA PRO A 77 5.61 1.34 11.20
C PRO A 77 4.37 0.60 11.72
N ASP A 78 3.22 1.26 11.65
CA ASP A 78 1.90 0.72 11.98
C ASP A 78 1.22 -0.02 10.79
N TYR A 79 2.02 -0.38 9.78
CA TYR A 79 1.59 -1.12 8.61
C TYR A 79 2.53 -2.32 8.36
N PRO A 80 2.14 -3.31 7.54
CA PRO A 80 2.99 -4.48 7.26
C PRO A 80 4.36 -4.11 6.69
N LEU A 81 5.42 -4.77 7.18
CA LEU A 81 6.81 -4.55 6.76
C LEU A 81 7.10 -5.21 5.40
N ASN A 82 6.31 -4.88 4.40
CA ASN A 82 6.40 -5.43 3.04
C ASN A 82 6.00 -4.39 2.00
N LEU A 83 6.02 -4.78 0.72
CA LEU A 83 5.71 -3.90 -0.40
C LEU A 83 4.28 -3.32 -0.32
N LYS A 84 3.31 -4.11 0.15
CA LYS A 84 1.93 -3.64 0.35
C LYS A 84 1.84 -2.56 1.41
N GLY A 85 2.57 -2.73 2.52
CA GLY A 85 2.66 -1.71 3.58
C GLY A 85 3.22 -0.38 3.08
N LEU A 86 4.20 -0.41 2.16
CA LEU A 86 4.69 0.81 1.52
C LEU A 86 3.61 1.50 0.68
N MET A 87 2.74 0.74 0.02
CA MET A 87 1.60 1.30 -0.72
C MET A 87 0.54 1.90 0.22
N ILE A 88 0.28 1.28 1.37
CA ILE A 88 -0.59 1.85 2.42
C ILE A 88 -0.05 3.20 2.87
N ARG A 89 1.23 3.26 3.17
CA ARG A 89 1.88 4.49 3.59
C ARG A 89 1.77 5.58 2.51
N LEU A 90 2.06 5.23 1.25
CA LEU A 90 1.94 6.18 0.13
C LEU A 90 0.50 6.67 -0.05
N ALA A 91 -0.50 5.78 0.09
CA ALA A 91 -1.90 6.16 0.07
C ALA A 91 -2.26 7.11 1.23
N ARG A 92 -1.83 6.81 2.46
CA ARG A 92 -2.07 7.66 3.65
C ARG A 92 -1.49 9.05 3.49
N SER A 93 -0.29 9.19 2.90
CA SER A 93 0.30 10.51 2.61
C SER A 93 -0.48 11.32 1.58
N ASN A 94 -1.31 10.64 0.78
CA ASN A 94 -2.19 11.23 -0.23
C ASN A 94 -3.68 11.21 0.19
N GLY A 95 -3.97 11.30 1.48
CA GLY A 95 -5.33 11.33 1.99
C GLY A 95 -6.11 10.01 1.83
N GLY A 96 -5.42 8.90 1.68
CA GLY A 96 -6.01 7.56 1.52
C GLY A 96 -6.22 7.12 0.09
N ILE A 97 -5.79 7.91 -0.89
CA ILE A 97 -5.88 7.59 -2.32
C ILE A 97 -4.49 7.22 -2.84
N LEU A 98 -4.38 6.07 -3.49
CA LEU A 98 -3.19 5.63 -4.20
C LEU A 98 -3.42 5.72 -5.71
N HIS A 99 -2.67 6.58 -6.38
CA HIS A 99 -2.60 6.58 -7.83
C HIS A 99 -1.58 5.57 -8.31
N GLU A 100 -1.91 4.79 -9.33
CA GLU A 100 -1.01 3.77 -9.87
C GLU A 100 0.30 4.38 -10.40
N VAL A 101 0.23 5.58 -10.98
CA VAL A 101 1.41 6.31 -11.47
C VAL A 101 2.35 6.69 -10.33
N ASP A 102 1.82 7.13 -9.19
CA ASP A 102 2.63 7.51 -8.02
C ASP A 102 3.28 6.27 -7.39
N ALA A 103 2.52 5.16 -7.31
CA ALA A 103 3.04 3.88 -6.86
C ALA A 103 4.20 3.39 -7.74
N LYS A 104 4.02 3.39 -9.06
CA LYS A 104 5.07 3.02 -10.02
C LYS A 104 6.32 3.89 -9.88
N HIS A 105 6.13 5.20 -9.79
CA HIS A 105 7.22 6.15 -9.63
C HIS A 105 7.99 5.93 -8.32
N TYR A 106 7.27 5.71 -7.20
CA TYR A 106 7.89 5.41 -5.91
C TYR A 106 8.72 4.12 -5.98
N LEU A 107 8.15 3.03 -6.56
CA LEU A 107 8.84 1.75 -6.69
C LEU A 107 10.09 1.84 -7.57
N GLN A 108 10.03 2.58 -8.67
CA GLN A 108 11.20 2.85 -9.52
C GLN A 108 12.29 3.61 -8.76
N LYS A 109 11.93 4.69 -8.06
CA LYS A 109 12.89 5.48 -7.25
C LYS A 109 13.54 4.66 -6.14
N THR A 110 12.82 3.71 -5.58
CA THR A 110 13.33 2.83 -4.52
C THR A 110 13.95 1.53 -5.07
N MET A 111 14.07 1.40 -6.39
CA MET A 111 14.67 0.23 -7.06
C MET A 111 13.98 -1.09 -6.70
N LEU A 112 12.69 -1.05 -6.37
CA LEU A 112 11.90 -2.24 -6.05
C LEU A 112 11.28 -2.83 -7.31
N THR A 113 11.40 -4.15 -7.44
CA THR A 113 10.75 -4.91 -8.53
C THR A 113 9.35 -5.36 -8.11
N TYR A 114 8.41 -5.30 -9.04
CA TYR A 114 7.01 -5.72 -8.84
C TYR A 114 6.39 -6.21 -10.16
N GLY A 115 5.36 -7.03 -10.09
CA GLY A 115 4.62 -7.49 -11.27
C GLY A 115 3.65 -6.40 -11.77
N SER A 116 2.50 -6.28 -11.12
CA SER A 116 1.57 -5.17 -11.37
C SER A 116 1.06 -4.60 -10.03
N ILE A 117 0.73 -3.31 -10.03
CA ILE A 117 0.16 -2.66 -8.83
C ILE A 117 -1.17 -3.31 -8.46
N GLY A 118 -2.04 -3.54 -9.44
CA GLY A 118 -3.33 -4.20 -9.19
C GLY A 118 -3.17 -5.56 -8.53
N GLN A 119 -2.28 -6.42 -9.03
CA GLN A 119 -2.00 -7.71 -8.40
C GLN A 119 -1.43 -7.54 -6.99
N LEU A 120 -0.49 -6.61 -6.79
CA LEU A 120 0.08 -6.33 -5.48
C LEU A 120 -0.98 -5.95 -4.44
N LEU A 121 -1.96 -5.12 -4.82
CA LEU A 121 -2.98 -4.60 -3.92
C LEU A 121 -4.17 -5.55 -3.73
N GLN A 122 -4.43 -6.43 -4.71
CA GLN A 122 -5.60 -7.32 -4.73
C GLN A 122 -5.29 -8.76 -4.31
N VAL A 123 -4.03 -9.10 -4.01
CA VAL A 123 -3.66 -10.46 -3.57
C VAL A 123 -4.41 -10.82 -2.28
N GLY A 124 -5.27 -11.84 -2.39
CA GLY A 124 -6.08 -12.37 -1.30
C GLY A 124 -7.40 -11.60 -1.08
N ASN A 125 -8.23 -12.09 -0.17
CA ASN A 125 -9.48 -11.42 0.28
C ASN A 125 -9.20 -10.18 1.15
N ASP A 126 -8.13 -9.47 0.85
CA ASP A 126 -7.69 -8.32 1.60
C ASP A 126 -8.59 -7.11 1.25
N LYS A 127 -9.26 -6.60 2.27
CA LYS A 127 -10.18 -5.46 2.17
C LYS A 127 -9.48 -4.10 2.25
N MET A 128 -8.15 -4.07 2.35
CA MET A 128 -7.42 -2.85 2.67
C MET A 128 -7.46 -1.82 1.54
N PHE A 129 -7.33 -2.28 0.30
CA PHE A 129 -7.48 -1.44 -0.88
C PHE A 129 -8.73 -1.80 -1.67
N LEU A 130 -9.48 -0.78 -2.08
CA LEU A 130 -10.64 -0.88 -2.96
C LEU A 130 -10.31 -0.19 -4.28
N MET A 131 -10.58 -0.84 -5.39
CA MET A 131 -10.42 -0.21 -6.70
C MET A 131 -11.49 0.88 -6.85
N TYR A 132 -11.04 2.14 -6.94
CA TYR A 132 -11.93 3.28 -7.13
C TYR A 132 -12.27 3.47 -8.61
N ASP A 133 -11.23 3.43 -9.46
CA ASP A 133 -11.32 3.38 -10.91
C ASP A 133 -10.09 2.63 -11.49
N ARG A 134 -9.82 2.75 -12.79
CA ARG A 134 -8.81 1.94 -13.49
C ARG A 134 -7.39 2.10 -12.95
N ASP A 135 -7.05 3.24 -12.39
CA ASP A 135 -5.70 3.62 -11.97
C ASP A 135 -5.62 4.23 -10.57
N ARG A 136 -6.75 4.23 -9.84
CA ARG A 136 -6.83 4.72 -8.46
C ARG A 136 -7.39 3.67 -7.51
N TYR A 137 -6.76 3.60 -6.35
CA TYR A 137 -7.17 2.72 -5.25
C TYR A 137 -7.43 3.55 -4.00
N LEU A 138 -8.46 3.19 -3.26
CA LEU A 138 -8.85 3.86 -2.02
C LEU A 138 -8.58 2.94 -0.84
N LEU A 139 -7.97 3.45 0.22
CA LEU A 139 -7.88 2.71 1.47
C LEU A 139 -9.27 2.57 2.10
N SER A 140 -9.67 1.35 2.42
CA SER A 140 -10.99 1.08 3.03
C SER A 140 -11.17 1.76 4.39
N GLU A 141 -10.09 1.98 5.14
CA GLU A 141 -10.11 2.70 6.41
C GLU A 141 -10.63 4.13 6.27
N VAL A 142 -10.44 4.77 5.10
CA VAL A 142 -10.91 6.13 4.84
C VAL A 142 -12.44 6.17 4.71
N ILE A 143 -13.06 5.11 4.17
CA ILE A 143 -14.53 5.04 4.06
C ILE A 143 -15.15 4.79 5.43
N GLY A 144 -14.45 4.13 6.35
CA GLY A 144 -15.00 3.81 7.67
C GLY A 144 -16.12 2.78 7.61
N ILE A 145 -15.93 1.71 6.80
CA ILE A 145 -16.91 0.66 6.59
C ILE A 145 -17.10 -0.14 7.88
N ASP A 146 -18.18 0.13 8.58
CA ASP A 146 -18.63 -0.61 9.76
C ASP A 146 -19.98 -1.30 9.51
N ASP A 147 -20.53 -1.96 10.52
CA ASP A 147 -21.81 -2.65 10.43
C ASP A 147 -22.99 -1.68 10.16
N ALA A 148 -22.94 -0.45 10.64
CA ALA A 148 -23.97 0.55 10.39
C ALA A 148 -23.92 1.00 8.92
N TRP A 149 -22.73 1.24 8.42
CA TRP A 149 -22.51 1.55 7.01
C TRP A 149 -22.94 0.40 6.08
N CYS A 150 -22.60 -0.85 6.43
CA CYS A 150 -23.05 -2.03 5.67
C CYS A 150 -24.58 -2.13 5.62
N ARG A 151 -25.29 -1.86 6.72
CA ARG A 151 -26.76 -1.84 6.74
C ARG A 151 -27.33 -0.74 5.84
N GLN A 152 -26.77 0.47 5.88
CA GLN A 152 -27.19 1.55 4.97
C GLN A 152 -27.00 1.18 3.51
N MET A 153 -25.88 0.55 3.17
CA MET A 153 -25.64 0.02 1.82
C MET A 153 -26.66 -1.04 1.44
N HIS A 154 -26.91 -2.01 2.35
CA HIS A 154 -27.92 -3.04 2.13
C HIS A 154 -29.28 -2.41 1.76
N ASP A 155 -29.77 -1.49 2.57
CA ASP A 155 -31.08 -0.85 2.39
C ASP A 155 -31.19 -0.12 1.04
N ARG A 156 -30.09 0.53 0.61
CA ARG A 156 -30.05 1.23 -0.68
C ARG A 156 -30.03 0.27 -1.87
N VAL A 157 -29.27 -0.80 -1.77
CA VAL A 157 -29.20 -1.81 -2.84
C VAL A 157 -30.51 -2.60 -2.92
N ASP A 158 -31.11 -2.96 -1.77
CA ASP A 158 -32.40 -3.64 -1.71
C ASP A 158 -33.52 -2.75 -2.32
N ASP A 159 -33.54 -1.46 -2.03
CA ASP A 159 -34.50 -0.49 -2.63
C ASP A 159 -34.33 -0.41 -4.16
N LEU A 160 -33.09 -0.53 -4.70
CA LEU A 160 -32.87 -0.61 -6.13
C LEU A 160 -33.54 -1.85 -6.74
N PHE A 161 -33.31 -3.02 -6.15
CA PHE A 161 -33.91 -4.27 -6.64
C PHE A 161 -35.41 -4.25 -6.58
N ARG A 162 -36.00 -3.74 -5.49
CA ARG A 162 -37.47 -3.62 -5.35
C ARG A 162 -38.08 -2.68 -6.38
N LYS A 163 -37.47 -1.53 -6.64
CA LYS A 163 -37.95 -0.55 -7.61
C LYS A 163 -37.81 -1.02 -9.06
N ALA A 164 -36.76 -1.76 -9.35
CA ALA A 164 -36.49 -2.29 -10.67
C ALA A 164 -37.31 -3.59 -10.95
N ASP A 165 -37.83 -4.22 -9.91
CA ASP A 165 -38.53 -5.53 -9.98
C ASP A 165 -37.70 -6.60 -10.70
N VAL A 166 -36.42 -6.70 -10.34
CA VAL A 166 -35.46 -7.62 -10.96
C VAL A 166 -34.67 -8.41 -9.91
N ALA A 167 -34.23 -9.60 -10.29
CA ALA A 167 -33.45 -10.47 -9.42
C ALA A 167 -31.94 -10.13 -9.43
N TYR A 168 -31.50 -9.42 -10.43
CA TYR A 168 -30.09 -8.99 -10.56
C TYR A 168 -29.99 -7.67 -11.34
N VAL A 169 -28.92 -6.93 -11.08
CA VAL A 169 -28.55 -5.72 -11.81
C VAL A 169 -27.05 -5.80 -12.12
N ILE A 170 -26.69 -5.47 -13.35
CA ILE A 170 -25.28 -5.36 -13.74
C ILE A 170 -24.77 -4.01 -13.22
N PRO A 171 -23.72 -3.95 -12.39
CA PRO A 171 -23.25 -2.69 -11.80
C PRO A 171 -23.04 -1.56 -12.80
N ARG A 172 -22.48 -1.85 -13.98
CA ARG A 172 -22.24 -0.84 -15.05
C ARG A 172 -23.52 -0.24 -15.65
N ASP A 173 -24.67 -0.92 -15.51
CA ASP A 173 -25.95 -0.47 -16.06
C ASP A 173 -26.74 0.36 -15.03
N ILE A 174 -26.23 0.50 -13.82
CA ILE A 174 -26.78 1.34 -12.77
C ILE A 174 -26.60 2.81 -13.16
N SER A 175 -27.66 3.60 -13.08
CA SER A 175 -27.57 5.02 -13.43
C SER A 175 -26.71 5.80 -12.43
N GLU A 176 -25.97 6.80 -12.91
CA GLU A 176 -25.19 7.69 -12.06
C GLU A 176 -26.08 8.42 -11.04
N ALA A 177 -27.31 8.77 -11.42
CA ALA A 177 -28.27 9.37 -10.51
C ALA A 177 -28.58 8.48 -9.30
N TRP A 178 -28.64 7.16 -9.50
CA TRP A 178 -28.82 6.24 -8.37
C TRP A 178 -27.54 6.14 -7.52
N LEU A 179 -26.35 6.12 -8.11
CA LEU A 179 -25.10 6.12 -7.36
C LEU A 179 -25.02 7.31 -6.38
N THR A 180 -25.61 8.46 -6.70
CA THR A 180 -25.65 9.60 -5.79
C THR A 180 -26.53 9.39 -4.56
N THR A 181 -27.37 8.36 -4.55
CA THR A 181 -28.24 8.02 -3.39
C THR A 181 -27.56 7.13 -2.37
N LEU A 182 -26.39 6.58 -2.71
CA LEU A 182 -25.57 5.76 -1.82
C LEU A 182 -24.98 6.60 -0.67
N PRO A 183 -24.50 5.98 0.42
CA PRO A 183 -23.85 6.69 1.50
C PRO A 183 -22.73 7.61 0.98
N VAL A 184 -22.63 8.80 1.56
CA VAL A 184 -21.65 9.79 1.13
C VAL A 184 -20.24 9.25 1.34
N LEU A 185 -19.42 9.29 0.29
CA LEU A 185 -18.00 8.95 0.39
C LEU A 185 -17.21 10.12 1.01
N PRO A 186 -16.13 9.82 1.75
CA PRO A 186 -15.24 10.84 2.28
C PRO A 186 -14.52 11.60 1.15
N LEU A 187 -13.87 12.70 1.51
CA LEU A 187 -13.02 13.50 0.60
C LEU A 187 -13.77 14.09 -0.62
N GLY A 188 -15.10 14.14 -0.58
CA GLY A 188 -15.91 14.61 -1.72
C GLY A 188 -15.85 13.69 -2.94
N LEU A 189 -15.47 12.44 -2.77
CA LEU A 189 -15.43 11.45 -3.85
C LEU A 189 -16.84 11.10 -4.32
N ALA A 190 -17.00 10.96 -5.63
CA ALA A 190 -18.21 10.43 -6.22
C ALA A 190 -18.16 8.89 -6.26
N TRP A 191 -19.29 8.23 -6.20
CA TRP A 191 -19.38 6.79 -6.44
C TRP A 191 -19.00 6.45 -7.88
N THR A 192 -18.25 5.36 -8.03
CA THR A 192 -17.99 4.72 -9.33
C THR A 192 -18.58 3.32 -9.35
N HIS A 193 -18.87 2.81 -10.55
CA HIS A 193 -19.35 1.43 -10.70
C HIS A 193 -18.32 0.40 -10.21
N LEU A 194 -17.02 0.68 -10.42
CA LEU A 194 -15.94 -0.19 -9.96
C LEU A 194 -15.87 -0.22 -8.44
N LEU A 195 -15.96 0.93 -7.78
CA LEU A 195 -15.94 0.97 -6.31
C LEU A 195 -17.17 0.24 -5.72
N LEU A 196 -18.35 0.44 -6.31
CA LEU A 196 -19.55 -0.28 -5.88
C LEU A 196 -19.36 -1.80 -6.00
N GLN A 197 -18.85 -2.27 -7.15
CA GLN A 197 -18.55 -3.68 -7.36
C GLN A 197 -17.55 -4.22 -6.34
N GLU A 198 -16.42 -3.54 -6.15
CA GLU A 198 -15.40 -3.91 -5.18
C GLU A 198 -15.95 -4.03 -3.74
N ILE A 199 -16.80 -3.10 -3.36
CA ILE A 199 -17.41 -3.10 -2.02
C ILE A 199 -18.37 -4.28 -1.87
N LEU A 200 -19.25 -4.52 -2.83
CA LEU A 200 -20.19 -5.65 -2.78
C LEU A 200 -19.46 -7.00 -2.74
N ASP A 201 -18.34 -7.14 -3.46
CA ASP A 201 -17.53 -8.37 -3.47
C ASP A 201 -16.78 -8.59 -2.16
N LYS A 202 -16.23 -7.52 -1.59
CA LYS A 202 -15.36 -7.62 -0.41
C LYS A 202 -16.10 -7.56 0.93
N TYR A 203 -17.34 -7.06 0.94
CA TYR A 203 -18.14 -6.92 2.16
C TYR A 203 -19.45 -7.72 2.13
N PRO A 204 -19.37 -9.05 2.33
CA PRO A 204 -20.54 -9.93 2.28
C PRO A 204 -21.62 -9.59 3.33
N ALA A 205 -21.28 -8.83 4.37
CA ALA A 205 -22.24 -8.30 5.36
C ALA A 205 -23.30 -7.38 4.74
N ILE A 206 -23.05 -6.83 3.54
CA ILE A 206 -24.05 -6.07 2.77
C ILE A 206 -25.15 -6.98 2.23
N GLY A 207 -24.90 -8.30 2.09
CA GLY A 207 -25.90 -9.28 1.67
C GLY A 207 -26.09 -9.41 0.15
N PHE A 208 -25.30 -8.70 -0.65
CA PHE A 208 -25.33 -8.76 -2.10
C PHE A 208 -23.95 -9.12 -2.64
N LYS A 209 -23.90 -9.70 -3.85
CA LYS A 209 -22.65 -9.98 -4.55
C LYS A 209 -22.73 -9.45 -5.98
N SER A 210 -21.63 -8.99 -6.51
CA SER A 210 -21.54 -8.77 -7.95
C SER A 210 -21.47 -10.14 -8.67
N ILE A 211 -22.10 -10.21 -9.84
CA ILE A 211 -21.96 -11.34 -10.76
C ILE A 211 -20.95 -10.88 -11.83
N SER A 212 -19.78 -11.46 -11.79
CA SER A 212 -18.71 -11.22 -12.77
C SER A 212 -18.87 -12.10 -13.99
#